data_f1dcf26afaca6d92bd9b20d5cf032fdb
#
_entry.id   f1dcf26afaca6d92bd9b20d5cf032fdb
#
_cell.length_a   1.000
_cell.length_b   1.000
_cell.length_c   1.000
_cell.angle_alpha   90.00
_cell.angle_beta   90.00
_cell.angle_gamma   90.00
#
_symmetry.space_group_name_H-M   'P 1'
#
loop_
_entity.id
_entity.type
_entity.pdbx_description
1 polymer ?
#
loop_
_entity_poly.entity_id
_entity_poly.type
_entity_poly.pdbx_seq_one_letter_code
_entity_poly.pdbx_strand_id
1 'polypeptide(L)'
;MPLNGAVITNHGVEYTLNFTPFRTDNFTWTVGLNASKNWNKSRDDDRTAKADELTHVDFLNGNADRPLKNGYPLSAFWSYKFTGLDGSNGYPTFDQATYESVKDNPTLDPTTFLVYSGQTEPDFTGGFNTRIRWKNFHIGADFALMLGAKKRLPNPYSSFSNGKMPDIFSNLSKELNDRWKKPGDEAHTNIPALYTSIRDLYNLNLPNGRFDNIYSMWAQSDVRVANASFLRCTQVSLSYNLPRKICQKAGLSRIQLSANVNNLFVIASDEWRGYDPELGYTIQPRVYSMGISVGF
;
A
#
# COMPACT_ATOMS: atom_id res chain seq x y z
N MET A 1 0.41 -35.74 3.77
CA MET A 1 1.83 -35.60 4.09
C MET A 1 2.28 -34.22 3.65
N PRO A 2 2.75 -33.32 4.51
CA PRO A 2 3.22 -32.02 4.05
C PRO A 2 4.50 -32.24 3.22
N LEU A 3 4.46 -31.78 1.96
CA LEU A 3 5.61 -31.81 1.07
C LEU A 3 6.32 -30.46 1.16
N ASN A 4 7.60 -30.46 1.51
CA ASN A 4 8.45 -29.29 1.33
C ASN A 4 8.75 -29.14 -0.16
N GLY A 5 8.06 -28.23 -0.83
CA GLY A 5 8.11 -28.12 -2.29
C GLY A 5 8.61 -26.77 -2.81
N ALA A 6 9.03 -25.83 -1.97
CA ALA A 6 9.57 -24.57 -2.44
C ALA A 6 10.87 -24.20 -1.73
N VAL A 7 11.86 -23.74 -2.49
CA VAL A 7 13.09 -23.13 -1.97
C VAL A 7 12.98 -21.62 -2.08
N ILE A 8 13.21 -20.92 -1.00
CA ILE A 8 13.21 -19.46 -0.95
C ILE A 8 14.64 -18.99 -0.74
N THR A 9 15.12 -18.15 -1.62
CA THR A 9 16.40 -17.44 -1.43
C THR A 9 16.11 -16.04 -0.91
N ASN A 10 16.66 -15.71 0.24
CA ASN A 10 16.54 -14.40 0.85
C ASN A 10 17.91 -13.89 1.27
N HIS A 11 18.23 -12.65 0.92
CA HIS A 11 19.43 -11.95 1.35
C HIS A 11 19.14 -10.47 1.46
N GLY A 12 19.84 -9.79 2.36
CA GLY A 12 19.61 -8.38 2.61
C GLY A 12 20.83 -7.69 3.19
N VAL A 13 20.74 -6.37 3.23
CA VAL A 13 21.73 -5.49 3.87
C VAL A 13 20.99 -4.56 4.80
N GLU A 14 21.47 -4.47 6.03
CA GLU A 14 20.96 -3.56 7.06
C GLU A 14 22.05 -2.58 7.46
N TYR A 15 21.65 -1.35 7.66
CA TYR A 15 22.54 -0.27 8.03
C TYR A 15 21.94 0.56 9.16
N THR A 16 22.71 0.85 10.19
CA THR A 16 22.33 1.77 11.27
C THR A 16 23.46 2.74 11.54
N LEU A 17 23.16 4.03 11.54
CA LEU A 17 24.08 5.11 11.84
C LEU A 17 23.47 6.05 12.87
N ASN A 18 24.20 6.30 13.95
CA ASN A 18 23.87 7.33 14.93
C ASN A 18 25.08 8.26 15.08
N PHE A 19 24.86 9.55 14.94
CA PHE A 19 25.92 10.53 15.07
C PHE A 19 25.41 11.84 15.66
N THR A 20 26.32 12.62 16.21
CA THR A 20 26.04 13.91 16.83
C THR A 20 26.81 14.99 16.07
N PRO A 21 26.21 15.63 15.05
CA PRO A 21 26.90 16.63 14.23
C PRO A 21 27.41 17.82 15.03
N PHE A 22 26.62 18.24 16.02
CA PHE A 22 26.96 19.39 16.86
C PHE A 22 26.70 19.09 18.31
N ARG A 23 27.68 19.45 19.17
CA ARG A 23 27.58 19.32 20.62
C ARG A 23 28.28 20.48 21.30
N THR A 24 27.51 21.24 22.08
CA THR A 24 27.98 22.29 22.98
C THR A 24 27.25 22.17 24.32
N ASP A 25 27.64 22.96 25.33
CA ASP A 25 26.95 22.94 26.63
C ASP A 25 25.44 23.21 26.52
N ASN A 26 25.06 24.12 25.63
CA ASN A 26 23.68 24.58 25.48
C ASN A 26 22.95 23.98 24.29
N PHE A 27 23.65 23.29 23.36
CA PHE A 27 23.07 22.75 22.14
C PHE A 27 23.67 21.40 21.84
N THR A 28 22.80 20.43 21.58
CA THR A 28 23.18 19.11 21.06
C THR A 28 22.23 18.72 19.97
N TRP A 29 22.76 18.32 18.83
CA TRP A 29 21.98 17.76 17.74
C TRP A 29 22.42 16.32 17.47
N THR A 30 21.49 15.37 17.56
CA THR A 30 21.72 13.96 17.28
C THR A 30 20.84 13.52 16.13
N VAL A 31 21.40 12.73 15.23
CA VAL A 31 20.73 12.17 14.06
C VAL A 31 20.92 10.66 14.07
N GLY A 32 19.83 9.94 13.88
CA GLY A 32 19.82 8.50 13.68
C GLY A 32 19.25 8.15 12.32
N LEU A 33 19.88 7.22 11.66
CA LEU A 33 19.48 6.66 10.37
C LEU A 33 19.47 5.14 10.48
N ASN A 34 18.43 4.50 9.98
CA ASN A 34 18.42 3.08 9.73
C ASN A 34 17.91 2.82 8.33
N ALA A 35 18.40 1.78 7.72
CA ALA A 35 18.01 1.38 6.38
C ALA A 35 18.17 -0.14 6.24
N SER A 36 17.22 -0.76 5.57
CA SER A 36 17.27 -2.17 5.22
C SER A 36 16.82 -2.34 3.77
N LYS A 37 17.57 -3.13 3.02
CA LYS A 37 17.17 -3.59 1.70
C LYS A 37 17.21 -5.10 1.67
N ASN A 38 16.09 -5.68 1.27
CA ASN A 38 15.92 -7.13 1.20
C ASN A 38 15.62 -7.56 -0.23
N TRP A 39 16.21 -8.69 -0.65
CA TRP A 39 15.93 -9.35 -1.91
C TRP A 39 15.51 -10.77 -1.62
N ASN A 40 14.33 -11.14 -2.05
CA ASN A 40 13.85 -12.50 -1.96
C ASN A 40 13.39 -13.00 -3.33
N LYS A 41 13.56 -14.28 -3.56
CA LYS A 41 13.07 -14.97 -4.77
C LYS A 41 12.62 -16.37 -4.39
N SER A 42 11.52 -16.79 -4.96
CA SER A 42 11.11 -18.16 -4.93
C SER A 42 11.91 -18.97 -5.96
N ARG A 43 12.28 -20.18 -5.58
CA ARG A 43 12.89 -21.18 -6.44
C ARG A 43 12.07 -22.45 -6.27
N ASP A 44 11.21 -22.70 -7.21
CA ASP A 44 10.42 -23.92 -7.23
C ASP A 44 10.98 -24.81 -8.34
N ASP A 45 11.66 -25.86 -7.97
CA ASP A 45 12.35 -26.71 -8.93
C ASP A 45 11.43 -27.76 -9.58
N ASP A 46 10.20 -28.04 -9.05
CA ASP A 46 9.38 -29.16 -9.52
C ASP A 46 7.85 -28.98 -9.42
N ARG A 47 7.34 -27.83 -8.98
CA ARG A 47 5.89 -27.60 -8.98
C ARG A 47 5.43 -26.97 -10.29
N THR A 48 5.24 -27.77 -11.28
CA THR A 48 4.14 -27.53 -12.20
C THR A 48 2.85 -27.72 -11.41
N ALA A 49 2.41 -26.67 -10.74
CA ALA A 49 1.09 -26.65 -10.16
C ALA A 49 0.11 -26.93 -11.29
N LYS A 50 -0.72 -27.93 -11.11
CA LYS A 50 -1.78 -28.20 -12.09
C LYS A 50 -2.66 -26.97 -12.17
N ALA A 51 -3.08 -26.60 -13.35
CA ALA A 51 -3.89 -25.39 -13.58
C ALA A 51 -5.21 -25.39 -12.78
N ASP A 52 -5.68 -26.55 -12.35
CA ASP A 52 -6.84 -26.73 -11.47
C ASP A 52 -6.53 -26.45 -9.98
N GLU A 53 -5.27 -26.48 -9.58
CA GLU A 53 -4.80 -26.16 -8.21
C GLU A 53 -4.45 -24.70 -8.06
N LEU A 54 -4.06 -24.01 -9.14
CA LEU A 54 -3.73 -22.59 -9.18
C LEU A 54 -4.91 -21.78 -9.74
N THR A 55 -5.76 -21.30 -8.87
CA THR A 55 -6.75 -20.31 -9.30
C THR A 55 -6.01 -19.01 -9.65
N HIS A 56 -6.40 -18.33 -10.74
CA HIS A 56 -5.87 -17.02 -11.11
C HIS A 56 -5.91 -16.00 -9.95
N VAL A 57 -6.84 -16.19 -9.02
CA VAL A 57 -6.98 -15.38 -7.79
C VAL A 57 -5.74 -15.45 -6.90
N ASP A 58 -5.02 -16.57 -6.90
CA ASP A 58 -3.82 -16.73 -6.07
C ASP A 58 -2.69 -15.82 -6.54
N PHE A 59 -2.59 -15.56 -7.84
CA PHE A 59 -1.62 -14.63 -8.40
C PHE A 59 -2.02 -13.16 -8.27
N LEU A 60 -3.30 -12.88 -8.06
CA LEU A 60 -3.78 -11.50 -7.94
C LEU A 60 -3.46 -10.86 -6.57
N ASN A 61 -3.19 -11.62 -5.53
CA ASN A 61 -3.14 -11.10 -4.16
C ASN A 61 -1.74 -10.82 -3.61
N GLY A 62 -0.68 -11.41 -4.17
CA GLY A 62 0.69 -11.21 -3.69
C GLY A 62 0.92 -11.77 -2.28
N ASN A 63 0.26 -12.86 -1.93
CA ASN A 63 0.37 -13.51 -0.63
C ASN A 63 1.48 -14.56 -0.66
N ALA A 64 2.39 -14.49 0.28
CA ALA A 64 3.54 -15.42 0.38
C ALA A 64 3.17 -16.87 0.76
N ASP A 65 1.96 -17.11 1.25
CA ASP A 65 1.42 -18.43 1.60
C ASP A 65 0.77 -19.15 0.40
N ARG A 66 0.77 -18.52 -0.77
CA ARG A 66 0.18 -19.02 -2.00
C ARG A 66 1.25 -19.56 -2.96
N PRO A 67 0.83 -20.27 -4.03
CA PRO A 67 1.76 -20.78 -5.02
C PRO A 67 2.66 -19.69 -5.57
N LEU A 68 3.95 -19.95 -5.53
CA LEU A 68 4.97 -18.98 -5.90
C LEU A 68 5.43 -19.24 -7.33
N LYS A 69 5.63 -18.18 -8.10
CA LYS A 69 6.23 -18.30 -9.42
C LYS A 69 7.75 -18.24 -9.31
N ASN A 70 8.44 -19.21 -9.95
CA ASN A 70 9.89 -19.28 -9.94
C ASN A 70 10.55 -17.99 -10.44
N GLY A 71 11.52 -17.50 -9.69
CA GLY A 71 12.27 -16.29 -10.01
C GLY A 71 11.65 -14.97 -9.60
N TYR A 72 10.44 -15.00 -9.03
CA TYR A 72 9.74 -13.80 -8.56
C TYR A 72 9.80 -13.67 -7.02
N PRO A 73 9.63 -12.44 -6.49
CA PRO A 73 9.51 -12.22 -5.05
C PRO A 73 8.31 -12.96 -4.45
N LEU A 74 8.38 -13.27 -3.14
CA LEU A 74 7.30 -13.94 -2.41
C LEU A 74 5.98 -13.19 -2.44
N SER A 75 6.05 -11.86 -2.41
CA SER A 75 4.88 -10.95 -2.43
C SER A 75 4.56 -10.44 -3.84
N ALA A 76 5.08 -11.11 -4.87
CA ALA A 76 4.78 -10.79 -6.27
C ALA A 76 3.30 -10.99 -6.57
N PHE A 77 2.72 -10.09 -7.35
CA PHE A 77 1.35 -10.19 -7.79
C PHE A 77 1.20 -9.77 -9.26
N TRP A 78 0.14 -10.29 -9.87
CA TRP A 78 -0.22 -10.06 -11.27
C TRP A 78 -1.58 -9.39 -11.34
N SER A 79 -1.89 -8.80 -12.47
CA SER A 79 -3.14 -8.08 -12.71
C SER A 79 -3.72 -8.46 -14.05
N TYR A 80 -5.04 -8.31 -14.20
CA TYR A 80 -5.67 -8.35 -15.50
C TYR A 80 -5.16 -7.18 -16.36
N LYS A 81 -4.89 -7.45 -17.62
CA LYS A 81 -4.47 -6.41 -18.57
C LYS A 81 -5.69 -5.63 -19.04
N PHE A 82 -5.83 -4.43 -18.54
CA PHE A 82 -6.89 -3.50 -18.97
C PHE A 82 -6.58 -2.95 -20.36
N THR A 83 -7.58 -2.94 -21.24
CA THR A 83 -7.42 -2.44 -22.61
C THR A 83 -8.20 -1.15 -22.88
N GLY A 84 -9.01 -0.72 -21.93
CA GLY A 84 -9.79 0.51 -22.05
C GLY A 84 -11.23 0.32 -21.58
N LEU A 85 -12.06 1.29 -21.92
CA LEU A 85 -13.50 1.25 -21.70
C LEU A 85 -14.22 1.12 -23.04
N ASP A 86 -15.28 0.34 -23.07
CA ASP A 86 -16.18 0.24 -24.23
C ASP A 86 -16.85 1.60 -24.48
N GLY A 87 -16.65 2.17 -25.66
CA GLY A 87 -17.18 3.49 -26.02
C GLY A 87 -18.70 3.58 -26.07
N SER A 88 -19.42 2.44 -26.11
CA SER A 88 -20.88 2.41 -26.17
C SER A 88 -21.55 2.42 -24.79
N ASN A 89 -20.92 1.81 -23.77
CA ASN A 89 -21.51 1.60 -22.45
C ASN A 89 -20.57 1.97 -21.28
N GLY A 90 -19.28 2.23 -21.57
CA GLY A 90 -18.29 2.58 -20.56
C GLY A 90 -17.88 1.41 -19.65
N TYR A 91 -18.14 0.17 -20.05
CA TYR A 91 -17.71 -1.00 -19.29
C TYR A 91 -16.23 -1.32 -19.53
N PRO A 92 -15.53 -1.87 -18.53
CA PRO A 92 -14.13 -2.19 -18.69
C PRO A 92 -13.89 -3.35 -19.66
N THR A 93 -12.87 -3.23 -20.48
CA THR A 93 -12.42 -4.25 -21.42
C THR A 93 -11.02 -4.75 -21.05
N PHE A 94 -10.72 -5.99 -21.42
CA PHE A 94 -9.47 -6.67 -21.09
C PHE A 94 -8.88 -7.35 -22.32
N ASP A 95 -7.59 -7.69 -22.24
CA ASP A 95 -6.91 -8.38 -23.34
C ASP A 95 -7.49 -9.77 -23.60
N GLN A 96 -8.45 -9.83 -24.53
CA GLN A 96 -9.14 -11.05 -24.88
C GLN A 96 -8.32 -11.96 -25.82
N ALA A 97 -7.38 -11.40 -26.58
CA ALA A 97 -6.57 -12.20 -27.48
C ALA A 97 -5.71 -13.22 -26.72
N THR A 98 -5.13 -12.80 -25.59
CA THR A 98 -4.39 -13.71 -24.70
C THR A 98 -5.33 -14.71 -24.04
N TYR A 99 -6.54 -14.31 -23.67
CA TYR A 99 -7.56 -15.17 -23.10
C TYR A 99 -7.99 -16.27 -24.08
N GLU A 100 -8.37 -15.89 -25.30
CA GLU A 100 -8.80 -16.84 -26.33
C GLU A 100 -7.73 -17.89 -26.67
N SER A 101 -6.45 -17.51 -26.61
CA SER A 101 -5.35 -18.46 -26.87
C SER A 101 -5.15 -19.49 -25.78
N VAL A 102 -5.66 -19.28 -24.57
CA VAL A 102 -5.42 -20.11 -23.40
C VAL A 102 -6.66 -20.80 -22.84
N LYS A 103 -7.84 -20.34 -23.19
CA LYS A 103 -9.12 -20.85 -22.66
C LYS A 103 -9.32 -22.35 -22.79
N ASP A 104 -8.79 -22.95 -23.84
CA ASP A 104 -8.93 -24.37 -24.16
C ASP A 104 -7.78 -25.23 -23.62
N ASN A 105 -6.82 -24.61 -22.89
CA ASN A 105 -5.68 -25.30 -22.32
C ASN A 105 -5.72 -25.32 -20.78
N PRO A 106 -6.29 -26.37 -20.17
CA PRO A 106 -6.44 -26.43 -18.70
C PRO A 106 -5.13 -26.57 -17.92
N THR A 107 -4.01 -26.80 -18.60
CA THR A 107 -2.68 -26.94 -17.96
C THR A 107 -1.87 -25.64 -18.03
N LEU A 108 -2.46 -24.56 -18.53
CA LEU A 108 -1.74 -23.32 -18.75
C LEU A 108 -1.52 -22.54 -17.43
N ASP A 109 -0.31 -22.04 -17.27
CA ASP A 109 0.06 -21.12 -16.19
C ASP A 109 -0.81 -19.83 -16.26
N PRO A 110 -1.60 -19.52 -15.22
CA PRO A 110 -2.45 -18.32 -15.21
C PRO A 110 -1.70 -17.01 -15.46
N THR A 111 -0.39 -16.96 -15.21
CA THR A 111 0.43 -15.77 -15.47
C THR A 111 0.62 -15.50 -16.96
N THR A 112 0.21 -16.38 -17.85
CA THR A 112 0.28 -16.13 -19.29
C THR A 112 -0.75 -15.12 -19.79
N PHE A 113 -1.87 -14.98 -19.09
CA PHE A 113 -2.92 -13.99 -19.39
C PHE A 113 -3.01 -12.86 -18.37
N LEU A 114 -2.13 -12.86 -17.38
CA LEU A 114 -1.97 -11.80 -16.41
C LEU A 114 -0.67 -11.04 -16.65
N VAL A 115 -0.61 -9.77 -16.28
CA VAL A 115 0.60 -8.97 -16.33
C VAL A 115 1.22 -8.84 -14.95
N TYR A 116 2.54 -8.99 -14.88
CA TYR A 116 3.28 -8.78 -13.63
C TYR A 116 3.16 -7.32 -13.18
N SER A 117 2.70 -7.11 -11.95
CA SER A 117 2.37 -5.79 -11.42
C SER A 117 3.33 -5.30 -10.34
N GLY A 118 4.27 -6.14 -9.94
CA GLY A 118 5.24 -5.83 -8.90
C GLY A 118 5.06 -6.68 -7.66
N GLN A 119 5.47 -6.16 -6.53
CA GLN A 119 5.39 -6.81 -5.22
C GLN A 119 4.73 -5.90 -4.20
N THR A 120 4.01 -6.51 -3.23
CA THR A 120 3.30 -5.77 -2.17
C THR A 120 4.20 -5.33 -1.04
N GLU A 121 5.31 -6.02 -0.83
CA GLU A 121 6.31 -5.65 0.17
C GLU A 121 7.33 -4.67 -0.40
N PRO A 122 7.85 -3.72 0.41
CA PRO A 122 8.86 -2.78 -0.04
C PRO A 122 10.21 -3.45 -0.25
N ASP A 123 10.95 -3.03 -1.28
CA ASP A 123 12.35 -3.41 -1.49
C ASP A 123 13.28 -2.76 -0.47
N PHE A 124 12.92 -1.54 -0.05
CA PHE A 124 13.70 -0.74 0.87
C PHE A 124 12.83 -0.17 1.96
N THR A 125 13.27 -0.35 3.21
CA THR A 125 12.69 0.30 4.38
C THR A 125 13.74 1.11 5.09
N GLY A 126 13.35 2.25 5.63
CA GLY A 126 14.28 3.12 6.34
C GLY A 126 13.59 3.95 7.42
N GLY A 127 14.39 4.45 8.31
CA GLY A 127 13.97 5.40 9.32
C GLY A 127 15.00 6.50 9.49
N PHE A 128 14.50 7.68 9.73
CA PHE A 128 15.30 8.84 10.08
C PHE A 128 14.75 9.43 11.37
N ASN A 129 15.61 9.70 12.33
CA ASN A 129 15.23 10.42 13.52
C ASN A 129 16.19 11.57 13.77
N THR A 130 15.67 12.66 14.30
CA THR A 130 16.44 13.83 14.70
C THR A 130 16.03 14.28 16.09
N ARG A 131 17.02 14.60 16.92
CA ARG A 131 16.85 15.07 18.30
C ARG A 131 17.71 16.29 18.51
N ILE A 132 17.07 17.38 18.92
CA ILE A 132 17.72 18.65 19.23
C ILE A 132 17.48 18.98 20.70
N ARG A 133 18.54 19.16 21.46
CA ARG A 133 18.49 19.76 22.77
C ARG A 133 19.07 21.18 22.69
N TRP A 134 18.25 22.16 23.00
CA TRP A 134 18.67 23.56 23.07
C TRP A 134 18.30 24.14 24.41
N LYS A 135 19.31 24.35 25.29
CA LYS A 135 19.10 24.74 26.67
C LYS A 135 18.11 23.78 27.35
N ASN A 136 16.94 24.27 27.71
CA ASN A 136 15.89 23.53 28.40
C ASN A 136 14.86 22.92 27.43
N PHE A 137 14.96 23.16 26.11
CA PHE A 137 14.10 22.60 25.10
C PHE A 137 14.66 21.29 24.55
N HIS A 138 13.78 20.34 24.32
CA HIS A 138 14.07 19.11 23.59
C HIS A 138 13.06 18.98 22.46
N ILE A 139 13.54 18.88 21.24
CA ILE A 139 12.74 18.75 20.02
C ILE A 139 13.15 17.44 19.36
N GLY A 140 12.16 16.65 18.96
CA GLY A 140 12.38 15.40 18.25
C GLY A 140 11.44 15.25 17.06
N ALA A 141 11.94 14.61 16.01
CA ALA A 141 11.10 14.17 14.91
C ALA A 141 11.57 12.79 14.43
N ASP A 142 10.61 11.93 14.09
CA ASP A 142 10.81 10.57 13.61
C ASP A 142 10.11 10.40 12.26
N PHE A 143 10.80 9.75 11.34
CA PHE A 143 10.30 9.49 9.98
C PHE A 143 10.48 8.02 9.63
N ALA A 144 9.53 7.49 8.87
CA ALA A 144 9.59 6.17 8.24
C ALA A 144 9.53 6.33 6.72
N LEU A 145 10.38 5.58 6.02
CA LEU A 145 10.46 5.55 4.58
C LEU A 145 10.26 4.11 4.09
N MET A 146 9.36 3.90 3.15
CA MET A 146 9.16 2.63 2.45
C MET A 146 9.15 2.87 0.95
N LEU A 147 9.98 2.11 0.21
CA LEU A 147 10.14 2.26 -1.24
C LEU A 147 10.01 0.91 -1.95
N GLY A 148 9.48 0.94 -3.17
CA GLY A 148 9.45 -0.20 -4.07
C GLY A 148 8.18 -1.04 -4.00
N ALA A 149 7.34 -0.87 -2.97
CA ALA A 149 6.06 -1.56 -2.90
C ALA A 149 5.08 -1.06 -3.98
N LYS A 150 4.28 -1.99 -4.49
CA LYS A 150 3.13 -1.72 -5.37
C LYS A 150 1.88 -2.26 -4.70
N LYS A 151 0.79 -1.51 -4.76
CA LYS A 151 -0.51 -1.94 -4.22
C LYS A 151 -1.63 -1.48 -5.14
N ARG A 152 -2.77 -2.15 -5.03
CA ARG A 152 -3.97 -1.70 -5.74
C ARG A 152 -4.63 -0.55 -5.00
N LEU A 153 -5.10 0.41 -5.78
CA LEU A 153 -5.96 1.48 -5.29
C LEU A 153 -7.28 0.90 -4.75
N PRO A 154 -7.89 1.51 -3.75
CA PRO A 154 -9.19 1.11 -3.24
C PRO A 154 -10.22 0.99 -4.36
N ASN A 155 -11.06 -0.04 -4.30
CA ASN A 155 -12.14 -0.22 -5.28
C ASN A 155 -13.30 0.73 -4.99
N PRO A 156 -13.58 1.74 -5.84
CA PRO A 156 -14.66 2.70 -5.61
C PRO A 156 -16.05 2.08 -5.76
N TYR A 157 -16.13 0.87 -6.33
CA TYR A 157 -17.38 0.10 -6.52
C TYR A 157 -17.59 -0.95 -5.42
N SER A 158 -16.76 -1.01 -4.38
CA SER A 158 -16.86 -2.03 -3.32
C SER A 158 -18.16 -1.98 -2.53
N SER A 159 -18.81 -0.81 -2.44
CA SER A 159 -20.10 -0.63 -1.79
C SER A 159 -21.30 -1.01 -2.67
N PHE A 160 -21.06 -1.36 -3.93
CA PHE A 160 -22.11 -1.79 -4.86
C PHE A 160 -22.35 -3.30 -4.72
N SER A 161 -22.91 -3.73 -3.61
CA SER A 161 -23.24 -5.13 -3.42
C SER A 161 -24.51 -5.49 -4.17
N ASN A 162 -24.53 -6.68 -4.81
CA ASN A 162 -25.69 -7.25 -5.49
C ASN A 162 -26.29 -6.39 -6.62
N GLY A 163 -25.47 -5.58 -7.31
CA GLY A 163 -25.91 -4.76 -8.45
C GLY A 163 -26.85 -3.61 -8.11
N LYS A 164 -26.94 -3.27 -6.85
CA LYS A 164 -27.67 -2.07 -6.43
C LYS A 164 -26.72 -0.89 -6.42
N MET A 165 -27.19 0.26 -6.86
CA MET A 165 -26.55 1.54 -6.62
C MET A 165 -26.27 1.67 -5.11
N PRO A 166 -25.17 2.30 -4.69
CA PRO A 166 -24.91 2.51 -3.28
C PRO A 166 -26.11 3.19 -2.66
N ASP A 167 -26.42 2.79 -1.43
CA ASP A 167 -27.44 3.44 -0.63
C ASP A 167 -27.15 4.95 -0.54
N ILE A 168 -28.20 5.76 -0.46
CA ILE A 168 -28.12 7.22 -0.27
C ILE A 168 -27.32 7.61 0.98
N PHE A 169 -27.17 6.69 1.94
CA PHE A 169 -26.37 6.86 3.16
C PHE A 169 -24.91 6.42 3.02
N SER A 170 -24.51 5.88 1.85
CA SER A 170 -23.13 5.44 1.62
C SER A 170 -22.27 6.59 1.09
N ASN A 171 -21.11 6.81 1.70
CA ASN A 171 -20.11 7.70 1.15
C ASN A 171 -19.47 7.06 -0.08
N LEU A 172 -19.54 7.77 -1.21
CA LEU A 172 -18.88 7.36 -2.44
C LEU A 172 -17.48 7.95 -2.54
N SER A 173 -16.58 7.21 -3.17
CA SER A 173 -15.28 7.74 -3.54
C SER A 173 -15.43 8.92 -4.50
N LYS A 174 -14.69 10.02 -4.26
CA LYS A 174 -14.61 11.16 -5.18
C LYS A 174 -14.12 10.77 -6.56
N GLU A 175 -13.39 9.67 -6.67
CA GLU A 175 -12.91 9.09 -7.92
C GLU A 175 -14.05 8.87 -8.92
N LEU A 176 -15.24 8.49 -8.45
CA LEU A 176 -16.42 8.27 -9.29
C LEU A 176 -16.92 9.53 -10.03
N ASN A 177 -16.47 10.73 -9.64
CA ASN A 177 -16.77 11.94 -10.38
C ASN A 177 -16.12 11.93 -11.77
N ASP A 178 -14.98 11.27 -11.90
CA ASP A 178 -14.19 11.19 -13.13
C ASP A 178 -14.53 9.94 -13.96
N ARG A 179 -15.60 9.20 -13.61
CA ARG A 179 -16.03 8.02 -14.33
C ARG A 179 -16.51 8.34 -15.74
N TRP A 180 -16.52 7.35 -16.60
CA TRP A 180 -17.20 7.42 -17.89
C TRP A 180 -18.70 7.72 -17.71
N LYS A 181 -19.27 8.66 -18.50
CA LYS A 181 -20.66 9.12 -18.43
C LYS A 181 -21.35 9.09 -19.78
N LYS A 182 -20.59 9.20 -20.88
CA LYS A 182 -21.08 9.27 -22.25
C LYS A 182 -20.00 8.81 -23.25
N PRO A 183 -20.40 8.39 -24.45
CA PRO A 183 -19.47 8.09 -25.54
C PRO A 183 -18.46 9.24 -25.77
N GLY A 184 -17.17 8.87 -25.90
CA GLY A 184 -16.06 9.78 -26.01
C GLY A 184 -15.26 9.98 -24.69
N ASP A 185 -15.87 9.71 -23.54
CA ASP A 185 -15.19 9.86 -22.25
C ASP A 185 -14.09 8.79 -22.05
N GLU A 186 -14.17 7.64 -22.75
CA GLU A 186 -13.16 6.56 -22.72
C GLU A 186 -11.78 7.01 -23.14
N ALA A 187 -11.67 8.12 -23.86
CA ALA A 187 -10.39 8.74 -24.22
C ALA A 187 -9.75 9.51 -23.04
N HIS A 188 -10.50 9.82 -22.00
CA HIS A 188 -10.10 10.72 -20.92
C HIS A 188 -10.16 10.10 -19.52
N THR A 189 -10.78 8.93 -19.38
CA THR A 189 -10.88 8.23 -18.10
C THR A 189 -10.69 6.72 -18.26
N ASN A 190 -10.12 6.12 -17.20
CA ASN A 190 -10.05 4.66 -17.04
C ASN A 190 -11.06 4.13 -16.00
N ILE A 191 -11.93 5.00 -15.50
CA ILE A 191 -12.91 4.65 -14.46
C ILE A 191 -14.22 4.28 -15.17
N PRO A 192 -14.71 3.04 -15.00
CA PRO A 192 -15.90 2.56 -15.69
C PRO A 192 -17.17 3.37 -15.40
N ALA A 193 -18.16 3.21 -16.26
CA ALA A 193 -19.52 3.71 -16.03
C ALA A 193 -20.13 3.07 -14.76
N LEU A 194 -21.19 3.66 -14.23
CA LEU A 194 -22.05 2.94 -13.28
C LEU A 194 -22.81 1.85 -14.05
N TYR A 195 -22.77 0.63 -13.55
CA TYR A 195 -23.51 -0.46 -14.20
C TYR A 195 -25.00 -0.39 -13.87
N THR A 196 -25.83 -0.78 -14.84
CA THR A 196 -27.29 -0.71 -14.72
C THR A 196 -27.93 -2.06 -14.40
N SER A 197 -27.21 -3.15 -14.68
CA SER A 197 -27.70 -4.51 -14.46
C SER A 197 -26.57 -5.45 -14.04
N ILE A 198 -26.84 -6.33 -13.06
CA ILE A 198 -25.91 -7.40 -12.67
C ILE A 198 -25.61 -8.35 -13.84
N ARG A 199 -26.63 -8.60 -14.69
CA ARG A 199 -26.49 -9.55 -15.80
C ARG A 199 -25.36 -9.15 -16.76
N ASP A 200 -25.12 -7.86 -16.93
CA ASP A 200 -24.10 -7.33 -17.85
C ASP A 200 -22.69 -7.47 -17.27
N LEU A 201 -22.55 -7.77 -15.98
CA LEU A 201 -21.26 -7.84 -15.29
C LEU A 201 -20.53 -9.18 -15.49
N TYR A 202 -21.22 -10.22 -15.96
CA TYR A 202 -20.68 -11.60 -16.02
C TYR A 202 -20.50 -12.09 -17.47
N ASN A 203 -20.02 -11.22 -18.36
CA ASN A 203 -19.94 -11.52 -19.79
C ASN A 203 -18.59 -12.13 -20.24
N LEU A 204 -17.64 -12.34 -19.35
CA LEU A 204 -16.34 -12.89 -19.69
C LEU A 204 -16.15 -14.29 -19.09
N ASN A 205 -16.00 -15.27 -19.99
CA ASN A 205 -15.53 -16.60 -19.61
C ASN A 205 -14.03 -16.56 -19.38
N LEU A 206 -13.59 -16.89 -18.16
CA LEU A 206 -12.18 -17.06 -17.87
C LEU A 206 -11.67 -18.44 -18.27
N PRO A 207 -10.35 -18.62 -18.47
CA PRO A 207 -9.75 -19.88 -18.94
C PRO A 207 -10.12 -21.12 -18.13
N ASN A 208 -10.41 -20.95 -16.83
CA ASN A 208 -10.82 -22.02 -15.93
C ASN A 208 -12.34 -22.29 -15.91
N GLY A 209 -13.09 -21.75 -16.87
CA GLY A 209 -14.55 -21.88 -16.94
C GLY A 209 -15.32 -21.05 -15.89
N ARG A 210 -14.64 -20.15 -15.17
CA ARG A 210 -15.29 -19.26 -14.22
C ARG A 210 -15.76 -17.99 -14.93
N PHE A 211 -16.89 -17.50 -14.46
CA PHE A 211 -17.37 -16.17 -14.83
C PHE A 211 -16.92 -15.20 -13.73
N ASP A 212 -16.14 -14.21 -14.09
CA ASP A 212 -15.77 -13.16 -13.14
C ASP A 212 -16.51 -11.86 -13.47
N ASN A 213 -16.76 -11.09 -12.42
CA ASN A 213 -17.36 -9.78 -12.54
C ASN A 213 -16.36 -8.82 -13.15
N ILE A 214 -16.67 -8.19 -14.28
CA ILE A 214 -15.76 -7.27 -15.00
C ILE A 214 -15.33 -6.07 -14.16
N TYR A 215 -16.13 -5.61 -13.19
CA TYR A 215 -15.73 -4.56 -12.24
C TYR A 215 -14.77 -5.08 -11.17
N SER A 216 -14.91 -6.33 -10.76
CA SER A 216 -13.91 -6.99 -9.92
C SER A 216 -12.59 -7.18 -10.66
N MET A 217 -12.65 -7.58 -11.94
CA MET A 217 -11.48 -7.67 -12.81
C MET A 217 -10.81 -6.28 -12.98
N TRP A 218 -11.62 -5.23 -13.19
CA TRP A 218 -11.09 -3.87 -13.28
C TRP A 218 -10.40 -3.44 -11.97
N ALA A 219 -11.00 -3.72 -10.83
CA ALA A 219 -10.39 -3.43 -9.53
C ALA A 219 -9.07 -4.17 -9.31
N GLN A 220 -8.89 -5.31 -10.00
CA GLN A 220 -7.70 -6.15 -9.97
C GLN A 220 -6.82 -6.01 -11.22
N SER A 221 -7.07 -5.02 -12.07
CA SER A 221 -6.29 -4.77 -13.29
C SER A 221 -5.04 -3.92 -13.02
N ASP A 222 -4.17 -3.89 -14.02
CA ASP A 222 -2.91 -3.13 -14.00
C ASP A 222 -3.13 -1.61 -13.89
N VAL A 223 -4.23 -1.09 -14.43
CA VAL A 223 -4.58 0.34 -14.32
C VAL A 223 -4.90 0.76 -12.88
N ARG A 224 -5.15 -0.20 -11.99
CA ARG A 224 -5.40 0.04 -10.57
C ARG A 224 -4.16 -0.14 -9.69
N VAL A 225 -3.01 -0.44 -10.27
CA VAL A 225 -1.76 -0.64 -9.55
C VAL A 225 -1.03 0.68 -9.41
N ALA A 226 -0.86 1.13 -8.17
CA ALA A 226 -0.19 2.37 -7.82
C ALA A 226 1.14 2.13 -7.10
N ASN A 227 2.02 3.12 -7.17
CA ASN A 227 3.24 3.14 -6.36
C ASN A 227 2.88 3.37 -4.89
N ALA A 228 3.17 2.38 -4.03
CA ALA A 228 2.90 2.44 -2.60
C ALA A 228 4.11 2.90 -1.76
N SER A 229 5.11 3.50 -2.40
CA SER A 229 6.22 4.14 -1.69
C SER A 229 5.74 5.37 -0.94
N PHE A 230 6.24 5.57 0.27
CA PHE A 230 5.89 6.74 1.08
C PHE A 230 6.99 7.16 2.04
N LEU A 231 6.96 8.43 2.42
CA LEU A 231 7.65 9.01 3.56
C LEU A 231 6.61 9.48 4.58
N ARG A 232 6.66 8.95 5.79
CA ARG A 232 5.77 9.30 6.90
C ARG A 232 6.53 10.04 7.99
N CYS A 233 6.01 11.18 8.45
CA CYS A 233 6.39 11.76 9.73
C CYS A 233 5.59 11.07 10.83
N THR A 234 6.21 10.12 11.52
CA THR A 234 5.54 9.27 12.51
C THR A 234 5.31 9.98 13.82
N GLN A 235 6.26 10.86 14.22
CA GLN A 235 6.16 11.60 15.47
C GLN A 235 6.94 12.91 15.39
N VAL A 236 6.36 13.97 15.98
CA VAL A 236 7.08 15.19 16.35
C VAL A 236 6.85 15.42 17.84
N SER A 237 7.92 15.69 18.58
CA SER A 237 7.88 15.91 20.02
C SER A 237 8.56 17.21 20.38
N LEU A 238 7.98 17.92 21.35
CA LEU A 238 8.56 19.08 21.98
C LEU A 238 8.44 18.92 23.50
N SER A 239 9.52 19.11 24.23
CA SER A 239 9.45 19.22 25.67
C SER A 239 10.29 20.37 26.19
N TYR A 240 9.86 20.95 27.29
CA TYR A 240 10.50 22.05 27.97
C TYR A 240 10.64 21.74 29.46
N ASN A 241 11.90 21.71 29.96
CA ASN A 241 12.19 21.59 31.35
C ASN A 241 12.25 22.98 31.97
N LEU A 242 11.42 23.25 32.99
CA LEU A 242 11.47 24.52 33.68
C LEU A 242 12.81 24.70 34.38
N PRO A 243 13.36 25.92 34.42
CA PRO A 243 14.61 26.21 35.17
C PRO A 243 14.50 25.83 36.66
N ARG A 244 15.53 25.21 37.19
CA ARG A 244 15.58 24.76 38.60
C ARG A 244 15.14 25.83 39.60
N LYS A 245 15.54 27.08 39.36
CA LYS A 245 15.17 28.20 40.22
C LYS A 245 13.64 28.40 40.34
N ILE A 246 12.90 28.12 39.28
CA ILE A 246 11.44 28.23 39.27
C ILE A 246 10.84 27.05 40.02
N CYS A 247 11.31 25.83 39.74
CA CYS A 247 10.85 24.63 40.42
C CYS A 247 11.03 24.69 41.93
N GLN A 248 12.21 25.13 42.39
CA GLN A 248 12.55 25.27 43.81
C GLN A 248 11.66 26.28 44.53
N LYS A 249 11.27 27.39 43.90
CA LYS A 249 10.32 28.34 44.47
C LYS A 249 8.95 27.73 44.75
N ALA A 250 8.58 26.70 43.96
CA ALA A 250 7.33 25.94 44.11
C ALA A 250 7.50 24.71 45.04
N GLY A 251 8.67 24.50 45.65
CA GLY A 251 8.95 23.31 46.47
C GLY A 251 9.09 22.01 45.66
N LEU A 252 9.39 22.13 44.36
CA LEU A 252 9.47 21.00 43.44
C LEU A 252 10.90 20.76 42.94
N SER A 253 11.24 19.50 42.67
CA SER A 253 12.55 19.13 42.11
C SER A 253 12.62 19.33 40.61
N ARG A 254 11.52 19.10 39.88
CA ARG A 254 11.45 19.21 38.42
C ARG A 254 10.01 19.46 37.94
N ILE A 255 9.87 20.29 36.91
CA ILE A 255 8.65 20.41 36.12
C ILE A 255 9.06 20.32 34.64
N GLN A 256 8.38 19.43 33.90
CA GLN A 256 8.53 19.26 32.46
C GLN A 256 7.18 19.38 31.78
N LEU A 257 7.11 20.24 30.77
CA LEU A 257 5.98 20.31 29.85
C LEU A 257 6.34 19.52 28.59
N SER A 258 5.37 18.78 28.05
CA SER A 258 5.56 18.01 26.80
C SER A 258 4.37 18.17 25.88
N ALA A 259 4.64 18.15 24.57
CA ALA A 259 3.66 18.10 23.51
C ALA A 259 4.16 17.14 22.43
N ASN A 260 3.27 16.29 21.92
CA ASN A 260 3.61 15.33 20.88
C ASN A 260 2.51 15.33 19.81
N VAL A 261 2.91 15.14 18.58
CA VAL A 261 2.02 14.90 17.45
C VAL A 261 2.44 13.62 16.77
N ASN A 262 1.53 12.65 16.66
CA ASN A 262 1.77 11.43 15.91
C ASN A 262 1.09 11.49 14.55
N ASN A 263 1.69 10.84 13.55
CA ASN A 263 1.18 10.78 12.17
C ASN A 263 0.93 12.16 11.56
N LEU A 264 1.93 13.05 11.65
CA LEU A 264 1.76 14.45 11.24
C LEU A 264 1.44 14.58 9.76
N PHE A 265 2.15 13.84 8.89
CA PHE A 265 1.89 13.77 7.45
C PHE A 265 2.46 12.51 6.81
N VAL A 266 1.93 12.18 5.64
CA VAL A 266 2.46 11.17 4.71
C VAL A 266 2.66 11.84 3.36
N ILE A 267 3.80 11.60 2.73
CA ILE A 267 4.10 11.97 1.34
C ILE A 267 4.10 10.67 0.55
N ALA A 268 3.22 10.56 -0.44
CA ALA A 268 3.04 9.39 -1.30
C ALA A 268 2.69 9.83 -2.72
N SER A 269 2.50 8.89 -3.64
CA SER A 269 2.03 9.18 -5.00
C SER A 269 0.64 9.81 -4.98
N ASP A 270 0.40 10.79 -5.86
CA ASP A 270 -0.90 11.47 -6.03
C ASP A 270 -2.01 10.50 -6.46
N GLU A 271 -1.65 9.34 -7.04
CA GLU A 271 -2.60 8.26 -7.38
C GLU A 271 -3.43 7.81 -6.18
N TRP A 272 -2.88 7.91 -4.96
CA TRP A 272 -3.57 7.57 -3.72
C TRP A 272 -4.67 8.56 -3.32
N ARG A 273 -4.73 9.75 -3.95
CA ARG A 273 -5.77 10.77 -3.73
C ARG A 273 -6.00 11.13 -2.26
N GLY A 274 -4.94 11.05 -1.44
CA GLY A 274 -4.99 11.32 0.00
C GLY A 274 -5.25 10.10 0.89
N TYR A 275 -5.48 8.91 0.32
CA TYR A 275 -5.43 7.67 1.09
C TYR A 275 -4.00 7.34 1.51
N ASP A 276 -3.88 6.61 2.60
CA ASP A 276 -2.61 6.14 3.11
C ASP A 276 -2.18 4.86 2.35
N PRO A 277 -1.02 4.84 1.67
CA PRO A 277 -0.57 3.66 0.93
C PRO A 277 -0.36 2.42 1.80
N GLU A 278 -0.07 2.59 3.09
CA GLU A 278 0.09 1.48 4.03
C GLU A 278 -1.25 0.86 4.40
N LEU A 279 -2.25 1.70 4.69
CA LEU A 279 -3.58 1.27 5.14
C LEU A 279 -4.58 1.03 4.00
N GLY A 280 -4.37 1.64 2.83
CA GLY A 280 -5.18 1.50 1.64
C GLY A 280 -6.52 2.23 1.69
N TYR A 281 -7.38 1.91 2.64
CA TYR A 281 -8.78 2.41 2.68
C TYR A 281 -9.03 3.54 3.66
N THR A 282 -8.08 3.80 4.55
CA THR A 282 -8.27 4.74 5.65
C THR A 282 -7.15 5.76 5.69
N ILE A 283 -7.43 6.86 6.37
CA ILE A 283 -6.42 7.87 6.70
C ILE A 283 -6.02 7.63 8.14
N GLN A 284 -4.72 7.54 8.40
CA GLN A 284 -4.22 7.42 9.75
C GLN A 284 -4.50 8.74 10.52
N PRO A 285 -5.20 8.68 11.67
CA PRO A 285 -5.53 9.90 12.40
C PRO A 285 -4.26 10.56 12.97
N ARG A 286 -4.25 11.88 12.94
CA ARG A 286 -3.26 12.67 13.69
C ARG A 286 -3.67 12.68 15.15
N VAL A 287 -2.73 12.34 16.03
CA VAL A 287 -2.97 12.34 17.48
C VAL A 287 -2.11 13.40 18.14
N TYR A 288 -2.74 14.34 18.81
CA TYR A 288 -2.10 15.39 19.58
C TYR A 288 -2.17 15.04 21.06
N SER A 289 -1.06 15.08 21.75
CA SER A 289 -1.01 14.85 23.18
C SER A 289 -0.16 15.92 23.87
N MET A 290 -0.59 16.31 25.07
CA MET A 290 0.14 17.23 25.94
C MET A 290 0.25 16.61 27.32
N GLY A 291 1.35 16.91 28.02
CA GLY A 291 1.60 16.37 29.34
C GLY A 291 2.41 17.32 30.21
N ILE A 292 2.20 17.19 31.51
CA ILE A 292 2.99 17.84 32.56
C ILE A 292 3.54 16.73 33.47
N SER A 293 4.85 16.71 33.69
CA SER A 293 5.51 15.82 34.64
C SER A 293 6.09 16.66 35.76
N VAL A 294 5.78 16.32 37.01
CA VAL A 294 6.21 17.01 38.21
C VAL A 294 6.96 16.04 39.10
N GLY A 295 8.17 16.46 39.56
CA GLY A 295 8.98 15.75 40.56
C GLY A 295 8.98 16.52 41.84
N PHE A 296 8.86 15.81 42.96
CA PHE A 296 8.89 16.33 44.33
C PHE A 296 10.23 16.08 44.98
#